data_4d24259a5d1d643c4d690db1b6904281
#
_entry.id   4d24259a5d1d643c4d690db1b6904281
#
_cell.length_a   1.000
_cell.length_b   1.000
_cell.length_c   1.000
_cell.angle_alpha   90.00
_cell.angle_beta   90.00
_cell.angle_gamma   90.00
#
_symmetry.space_group_name_H-M   'P 1'
#
loop_
_entity.id
_entity.type
_entity.pdbx_description
1 polymer ?
#
loop_
_entity_poly.entity_id
_entity_poly.type
_entity_poly.pdbx_seq_one_letter_code
_entity_poly.pdbx_strand_id
1 'polypeptide(L)'
;SKLNELEDKRNANKNAITVRQSAFENMKSTSTKIINHLEILGLPQGTIDQAKSLNRVIQGGQKKTNTPPDENGQPAPTVSTSRQSYTQQAENFGILLQLLATIPSYAPNEDDLKLVNLNTYKDSLVSSTQSVDQTEAELNTKLIERDNILYADGTGLYSIAQNVKKYVKSLYGATSPEYANV
;
A
#
# COMPACT_ATOMS: atom_id res chain seq x y z
N SER A 1 19.94 -19.01 10.30
CA SER A 1 19.76 -18.34 11.62
C SER A 1 18.54 -17.44 11.60
N LYS A 2 17.97 -17.13 12.77
CA LYS A 2 16.78 -16.25 12.85
C LYS A 2 17.02 -14.85 12.26
N LEU A 3 18.25 -14.35 12.31
CA LEU A 3 18.62 -13.09 11.66
C LEU A 3 18.55 -13.19 10.13
N ASN A 4 19.01 -14.29 9.56
CA ASN A 4 18.91 -14.51 8.11
C ASN A 4 17.44 -14.61 7.67
N GLU A 5 16.61 -15.34 8.43
CA GLU A 5 15.16 -15.44 8.15
C GLU A 5 14.47 -14.06 8.18
N LEU A 6 14.83 -13.21 9.14
CA LEU A 6 14.31 -11.84 9.20
C LEU A 6 14.73 -11.02 7.98
N GLU A 7 16.01 -11.13 7.58
CA GLU A 7 16.51 -10.39 6.42
C GLU A 7 15.89 -10.90 5.11
N ASP A 8 15.68 -12.21 4.99
CA ASP A 8 14.96 -12.80 3.85
C ASP A 8 13.54 -12.26 3.74
N LYS A 9 12.81 -12.13 4.88
CA LYS A 9 11.46 -11.54 4.89
C LYS A 9 11.46 -10.04 4.55
N ARG A 10 12.46 -9.31 5.01
CA ARG A 10 12.63 -7.89 4.60
C ARG A 10 12.84 -7.75 3.09
N ASN A 11 13.72 -8.57 2.54
CA ASN A 11 14.00 -8.54 1.11
C ASN A 11 12.77 -8.96 0.29
N ALA A 12 12.03 -9.98 0.73
CA ALA A 12 10.78 -10.40 0.10
C ALA A 12 9.76 -9.25 0.09
N ASN A 13 9.57 -8.55 1.22
CA ASN A 13 8.65 -7.42 1.31
C ASN A 13 9.08 -6.24 0.42
N LYS A 14 10.38 -5.89 0.41
CA LYS A 14 10.91 -4.85 -0.50
C LYS A 14 10.66 -5.19 -1.97
N ASN A 15 10.89 -6.46 -2.35
CA ASN A 15 10.65 -6.93 -3.72
C ASN A 15 9.16 -6.85 -4.07
N ALA A 16 8.26 -7.28 -3.19
CA ALA A 16 6.81 -7.18 -3.40
C ALA A 16 6.36 -5.71 -3.58
N ILE A 17 6.88 -4.79 -2.77
CA ILE A 17 6.61 -3.34 -2.91
C ILE A 17 7.07 -2.84 -4.28
N THR A 18 8.27 -3.22 -4.74
CA THR A 18 8.79 -2.82 -6.06
C THR A 18 7.93 -3.36 -7.19
N VAL A 19 7.53 -4.63 -7.13
CA VAL A 19 6.63 -5.27 -8.10
C VAL A 19 5.29 -4.54 -8.16
N ARG A 20 4.69 -4.21 -7.00
CA ARG A 20 3.45 -3.43 -6.95
C ARG A 20 3.62 -2.05 -7.59
N GLN A 21 4.69 -1.32 -7.28
CA GLN A 21 4.95 -0.01 -7.87
C GLN A 21 5.03 -0.09 -9.40
N SER A 22 5.77 -1.07 -9.93
CA SER A 22 5.88 -1.30 -11.37
C SER A 22 4.54 -1.70 -12.00
N ALA A 23 3.73 -2.53 -11.34
CA ALA A 23 2.40 -2.90 -11.84
C ALA A 23 1.49 -1.68 -12.00
N PHE A 24 1.52 -0.74 -11.07
CA PHE A 24 0.68 0.46 -11.09
C PHE A 24 1.19 1.60 -11.97
N GLU A 25 2.43 1.53 -12.45
CA GLU A 25 3.08 2.60 -13.22
C GLU A 25 2.24 3.07 -14.41
N ASN A 26 1.68 2.13 -15.17
CA ASN A 26 0.93 2.41 -16.40
C ASN A 26 -0.58 2.59 -16.20
N MET A 27 -1.12 2.39 -14.99
CA MET A 27 -2.56 2.38 -14.75
C MET A 27 -3.23 3.71 -15.16
N LYS A 28 -2.62 4.85 -14.80
CA LYS A 28 -3.16 6.17 -15.10
C LYS A 28 -3.15 6.48 -16.61
N SER A 29 -2.07 6.12 -17.30
CA SER A 29 -1.98 6.29 -18.75
C SER A 29 -2.96 5.38 -19.48
N THR A 30 -3.10 4.13 -19.04
CA THR A 30 -4.07 3.18 -19.60
C THR A 30 -5.52 3.69 -19.42
N SER A 31 -5.88 4.20 -18.24
CA SER A 31 -7.21 4.76 -18.02
C SER A 31 -7.47 5.98 -18.91
N THR A 32 -6.48 6.81 -19.17
CA THR A 32 -6.61 7.94 -20.10
C THR A 32 -6.81 7.48 -21.56
N LYS A 33 -6.05 6.46 -22.01
CA LYS A 33 -6.25 5.86 -23.34
C LYS A 33 -7.67 5.32 -23.51
N ILE A 34 -8.20 4.65 -22.48
CA ILE A 34 -9.58 4.15 -22.47
C ILE A 34 -10.57 5.31 -22.70
N ILE A 35 -10.43 6.42 -21.96
CA ILE A 35 -11.33 7.57 -22.12
C ILE A 35 -11.26 8.15 -23.52
N ASN A 36 -10.05 8.34 -24.07
CA ASN A 36 -9.87 8.84 -25.43
C ASN A 36 -10.52 7.92 -26.46
N HIS A 37 -10.45 6.60 -26.27
CA HIS A 37 -11.13 5.64 -27.16
C HIS A 37 -12.66 5.76 -27.04
N LEU A 38 -13.22 5.92 -25.83
CA LEU A 38 -14.66 6.10 -25.63
C LEU A 38 -15.19 7.37 -26.31
N GLU A 39 -14.42 8.45 -26.34
CA GLU A 39 -14.85 9.73 -26.98
C GLU A 39 -15.09 9.63 -28.47
N ILE A 40 -14.42 8.71 -29.17
CA ILE A 40 -14.60 8.53 -30.62
C ILE A 40 -15.73 7.57 -30.98
N LEU A 41 -16.35 6.88 -30.00
CA LEU A 41 -17.39 5.87 -30.27
C LEU A 41 -18.80 6.46 -30.47
N GLY A 42 -18.98 7.78 -30.33
CA GLY A 42 -20.29 8.40 -30.48
C GLY A 42 -21.30 8.02 -29.38
N LEU A 43 -20.83 7.74 -28.19
CA LEU A 43 -21.65 7.33 -27.04
C LEU A 43 -22.49 8.51 -26.49
N PRO A 44 -23.59 8.21 -25.77
CA PRO A 44 -24.32 9.23 -25.03
C PRO A 44 -23.42 10.01 -24.08
N GLN A 45 -23.61 11.34 -24.00
CA GLN A 45 -22.77 12.22 -23.20
C GLN A 45 -22.69 11.78 -21.71
N GLY A 46 -23.81 11.30 -21.14
CA GLY A 46 -23.83 10.80 -19.76
C GLY A 46 -22.88 9.62 -19.51
N THR A 47 -22.71 8.72 -20.49
CA THR A 47 -21.75 7.60 -20.38
C THR A 47 -20.31 8.11 -20.42
N ILE A 48 -20.02 9.07 -21.29
CA ILE A 48 -18.70 9.73 -21.37
C ILE A 48 -18.38 10.46 -20.05
N ASP A 49 -19.34 11.20 -19.50
CA ASP A 49 -19.16 11.95 -18.26
C ASP A 49 -18.93 11.02 -17.05
N GLN A 50 -19.64 9.89 -17.02
CA GLN A 50 -19.41 8.85 -16.00
C GLN A 50 -17.98 8.28 -16.10
N ALA A 51 -17.54 7.90 -17.31
CA ALA A 51 -16.18 7.40 -17.53
C ALA A 51 -15.12 8.45 -17.16
N LYS A 52 -15.29 9.71 -17.54
CA LYS A 52 -14.40 10.82 -17.15
C LYS A 52 -14.36 11.04 -15.64
N SER A 53 -15.48 10.88 -14.96
CA SER A 53 -15.52 10.99 -13.49
C SER A 53 -14.70 9.89 -12.82
N LEU A 54 -14.82 8.65 -13.29
CA LEU A 54 -14.01 7.52 -12.81
C LEU A 54 -12.51 7.74 -13.09
N ASN A 55 -12.17 8.17 -14.31
CA ASN A 55 -10.77 8.49 -14.65
C ASN A 55 -10.20 9.58 -13.74
N ARG A 56 -10.98 10.63 -13.44
CA ARG A 56 -10.54 11.69 -12.53
C ARG A 56 -10.18 11.14 -11.12
N VAL A 57 -10.95 10.19 -10.61
CA VAL A 57 -10.65 9.52 -9.34
C VAL A 57 -9.37 8.70 -9.45
N ILE A 58 -9.18 7.93 -10.54
CA ILE A 58 -7.97 7.15 -10.82
C ILE A 58 -6.74 8.07 -10.91
N GLN A 59 -6.86 9.23 -11.56
CA GLN A 59 -5.78 10.21 -11.68
C GLN A 59 -5.43 10.89 -10.34
N GLY A 60 -6.28 10.78 -9.32
CA GLY A 60 -6.09 11.45 -8.03
C GLY A 60 -6.68 12.85 -7.97
N GLY A 61 -7.50 13.23 -8.95
CA GLY A 61 -8.22 14.51 -8.93
C GLY A 61 -9.28 14.52 -7.84
N GLN A 62 -9.11 15.38 -6.82
CA GLN A 62 -10.15 15.62 -5.82
C GLN A 62 -11.15 16.65 -6.37
N LYS A 63 -12.45 16.42 -6.17
CA LYS A 63 -13.41 17.53 -6.18
C LYS A 63 -13.00 18.46 -5.03
N LYS A 64 -12.66 19.71 -5.33
CA LYS A 64 -12.59 20.75 -4.29
C LYS A 64 -14.01 20.88 -3.72
N THR A 65 -14.26 20.29 -2.57
CA THR A 65 -15.43 20.66 -1.76
C THR A 65 -15.10 22.01 -1.14
N ASN A 66 -15.67 23.07 -1.71
CA ASN A 66 -15.73 24.37 -1.02
C ASN A 66 -16.68 24.19 0.17
N THR A 67 -16.18 23.66 1.27
CA THR A 67 -16.90 23.71 2.56
C THR A 67 -16.80 25.14 3.03
N PRO A 68 -17.94 25.86 3.24
CA PRO A 68 -17.89 27.21 3.80
C PRO A 68 -17.19 27.18 5.16
N PRO A 69 -16.47 28.25 5.55
CA PRO A 69 -15.94 28.36 6.89
C PRO A 69 -17.05 28.21 7.93
N ASP A 70 -16.70 27.71 9.12
CA ASP A 70 -17.61 27.67 10.24
C ASP A 70 -18.05 29.11 10.67
N GLU A 71 -19.04 29.20 11.56
CA GLU A 71 -19.56 30.50 12.06
C GLU A 71 -18.49 31.39 12.72
N ASN A 72 -17.28 30.83 13.01
CA ASN A 72 -16.15 31.54 13.61
C ASN A 72 -15.04 31.86 12.58
N GLY A 73 -15.26 31.62 11.27
CA GLY A 73 -14.29 31.91 10.20
C GLY A 73 -13.07 30.97 10.18
N GLN A 74 -13.10 29.85 10.93
CA GLN A 74 -12.05 28.84 10.87
C GLN A 74 -12.30 27.87 9.71
N PRO A 75 -11.24 27.44 8.99
CA PRO A 75 -11.39 26.41 7.97
C PRO A 75 -11.94 25.14 8.60
N ALA A 76 -13.05 24.62 8.05
CA ALA A 76 -13.60 23.37 8.52
C ALA A 76 -12.53 22.26 8.50
N PRO A 77 -12.48 21.36 9.52
CA PRO A 77 -11.50 20.29 9.57
C PRO A 77 -11.66 19.41 8.31
N THR A 78 -10.67 19.47 7.43
CA THR A 78 -10.64 18.66 6.21
C THR A 78 -10.30 17.23 6.57
N VAL A 79 -11.29 16.35 6.58
CA VAL A 79 -11.04 14.91 6.58
C VAL A 79 -10.42 14.57 5.22
N SER A 80 -9.17 14.04 5.23
CA SER A 80 -8.54 13.57 4.02
C SER A 80 -9.36 12.42 3.41
N THR A 81 -10.05 12.69 2.31
CA THR A 81 -10.78 11.69 1.53
C THR A 81 -9.90 11.13 0.41
N SER A 82 -8.60 11.00 0.66
CA SER A 82 -7.66 10.46 -0.33
C SER A 82 -8.01 9.01 -0.67
N ARG A 83 -8.58 8.80 -1.85
CA ARG A 83 -8.88 7.49 -2.43
C ARG A 83 -7.70 6.99 -3.27
N GLN A 84 -6.47 7.18 -2.78
CA GLN A 84 -5.25 6.91 -3.53
C GLN A 84 -4.45 5.71 -2.99
N SER A 85 -5.02 4.91 -2.07
CA SER A 85 -4.39 3.63 -1.73
C SER A 85 -4.36 2.72 -2.96
N TYR A 86 -3.38 1.84 -3.04
CA TYR A 86 -3.26 0.88 -4.16
C TYR A 86 -4.53 0.03 -4.32
N THR A 87 -5.13 -0.41 -3.23
CA THR A 87 -6.40 -1.14 -3.23
C THR A 87 -7.52 -0.31 -3.88
N GLN A 88 -7.72 0.94 -3.43
CA GLN A 88 -8.76 1.80 -3.99
C GLN A 88 -8.51 2.17 -5.45
N GLN A 89 -7.24 2.35 -5.84
CA GLN A 89 -6.90 2.59 -7.25
C GLN A 89 -7.27 1.38 -8.12
N ALA A 90 -6.94 0.15 -7.68
CA ALA A 90 -7.31 -1.08 -8.40
C ALA A 90 -8.84 -1.27 -8.45
N GLU A 91 -9.56 -0.96 -7.37
CA GLU A 91 -11.04 -0.98 -7.34
C GLU A 91 -11.65 0.03 -8.32
N ASN A 92 -11.18 1.28 -8.30
CA ASN A 92 -11.68 2.32 -9.23
C ASN A 92 -11.39 1.95 -10.69
N PHE A 93 -10.24 1.34 -10.97
CA PHE A 93 -9.94 0.81 -12.30
C PHE A 93 -10.90 -0.33 -12.66
N GLY A 94 -11.20 -1.24 -11.74
CA GLY A 94 -12.19 -2.30 -11.91
C GLY A 94 -13.60 -1.76 -12.21
N ILE A 95 -14.03 -0.69 -11.55
CA ILE A 95 -15.33 -0.03 -11.82
C ILE A 95 -15.35 0.56 -13.24
N LEU A 96 -14.23 1.14 -13.69
CA LEU A 96 -14.11 1.59 -15.08
C LEU A 96 -14.28 0.43 -16.08
N LEU A 97 -13.66 -0.73 -15.81
CA LEU A 97 -13.80 -1.92 -16.67
C LEU A 97 -15.22 -2.47 -16.66
N GLN A 98 -15.92 -2.44 -15.52
CA GLN A 98 -17.33 -2.80 -15.46
C GLN A 98 -18.20 -1.90 -16.34
N LEU A 99 -17.95 -0.59 -16.35
CA LEU A 99 -18.62 0.33 -17.26
C LEU A 99 -18.34 -0.05 -18.73
N LEU A 100 -17.08 -0.34 -19.10
CA LEU A 100 -16.72 -0.75 -20.45
C LEU A 100 -17.47 -2.01 -20.90
N ALA A 101 -17.66 -2.98 -20.00
CA ALA A 101 -18.38 -4.21 -20.29
C ALA A 101 -19.86 -3.97 -20.64
N THR A 102 -20.44 -2.83 -20.29
CA THR A 102 -21.81 -2.43 -20.64
C THR A 102 -21.92 -1.74 -21.99
N ILE A 103 -20.80 -1.48 -22.69
CA ILE A 103 -20.73 -0.72 -23.93
C ILE A 103 -20.42 -1.69 -25.10
N PRO A 104 -21.44 -2.13 -25.87
CA PRO A 104 -21.22 -3.11 -26.94
C PRO A 104 -20.28 -2.62 -28.05
N SER A 105 -20.23 -1.29 -28.30
CA SER A 105 -19.33 -0.69 -29.27
C SER A 105 -17.89 -0.53 -28.81
N TYR A 106 -17.56 -0.89 -27.56
CA TYR A 106 -16.18 -0.88 -27.07
C TYR A 106 -15.41 -2.10 -27.63
N ALA A 107 -14.78 -1.92 -28.77
CA ALA A 107 -14.03 -2.95 -29.48
C ALA A 107 -12.71 -2.38 -30.03
N PRO A 108 -11.75 -2.00 -29.16
CA PRO A 108 -10.48 -1.45 -29.61
C PRO A 108 -9.65 -2.46 -30.37
N ASN A 109 -8.87 -1.99 -31.35
CA ASN A 109 -7.93 -2.82 -32.11
C ASN A 109 -6.65 -3.09 -31.32
N GLU A 110 -6.28 -2.17 -30.42
CA GLU A 110 -5.09 -2.23 -29.57
C GLU A 110 -5.26 -3.33 -28.51
N ASP A 111 -4.32 -4.27 -28.48
CA ASP A 111 -4.39 -5.42 -27.57
C ASP A 111 -4.39 -4.98 -26.09
N ASP A 112 -3.64 -3.94 -25.75
CA ASP A 112 -3.56 -3.40 -24.38
C ASP A 112 -4.86 -2.75 -23.90
N LEU A 113 -5.78 -2.42 -24.80
CA LEU A 113 -7.09 -1.84 -24.49
C LEU A 113 -8.23 -2.86 -24.59
N LYS A 114 -8.01 -4.08 -25.08
CA LYS A 114 -9.06 -5.11 -25.11
C LYS A 114 -9.50 -5.47 -23.69
N LEU A 115 -10.80 -5.61 -23.48
CA LEU A 115 -11.39 -5.82 -22.15
C LEU A 115 -10.80 -7.06 -21.44
N VAL A 116 -10.48 -8.13 -22.19
CA VAL A 116 -9.85 -9.33 -21.62
C VAL A 116 -8.45 -9.01 -21.05
N ASN A 117 -7.63 -8.24 -21.76
CA ASN A 117 -6.28 -7.87 -21.32
C ASN A 117 -6.32 -6.83 -20.19
N LEU A 118 -7.28 -5.90 -20.23
CA LEU A 118 -7.52 -4.96 -19.14
C LEU A 118 -7.95 -5.67 -17.83
N ASN A 119 -8.78 -6.71 -17.92
CA ASN A 119 -9.13 -7.51 -16.74
C ASN A 119 -7.91 -8.27 -16.21
N THR A 120 -7.09 -8.88 -17.07
CA THR A 120 -5.82 -9.51 -16.66
C THR A 120 -4.90 -8.48 -15.98
N TYR A 121 -4.83 -7.27 -16.53
CA TYR A 121 -4.06 -6.19 -15.93
C TYR A 121 -4.61 -5.80 -14.56
N LYS A 122 -5.93 -5.59 -14.43
CA LYS A 122 -6.58 -5.35 -13.12
C LYS A 122 -6.25 -6.44 -12.10
N ASP A 123 -6.30 -7.72 -12.51
CA ASP A 123 -5.99 -8.84 -11.62
C ASP A 123 -4.53 -8.82 -11.17
N SER A 124 -3.61 -8.37 -12.04
CA SER A 124 -2.20 -8.15 -11.66
C SER A 124 -2.03 -7.02 -10.63
N LEU A 125 -2.81 -5.94 -10.70
CA LEU A 125 -2.81 -4.86 -9.71
C LEU A 125 -3.28 -5.38 -8.34
N VAL A 126 -4.37 -6.16 -8.32
CA VAL A 126 -4.91 -6.75 -7.09
C VAL A 126 -3.90 -7.73 -6.47
N SER A 127 -3.37 -8.67 -7.27
CA SER A 127 -2.44 -9.70 -6.77
C SER A 127 -1.13 -9.10 -6.26
N SER A 128 -0.61 -8.06 -6.92
CA SER A 128 0.59 -7.36 -6.45
C SER A 128 0.36 -6.66 -5.10
N THR A 129 -0.83 -6.13 -4.86
CA THR A 129 -1.19 -5.53 -3.57
C THR A 129 -1.31 -6.59 -2.48
N GLN A 130 -2.01 -7.70 -2.76
CA GLN A 130 -2.12 -8.84 -1.84
C GLN A 130 -0.76 -9.44 -1.47
N SER A 131 0.17 -9.50 -2.44
CA SER A 131 1.53 -9.97 -2.19
C SER A 131 2.29 -9.08 -1.19
N VAL A 132 2.11 -7.76 -1.25
CA VAL A 132 2.69 -6.85 -0.26
C VAL A 132 2.07 -7.08 1.11
N ASP A 133 0.74 -7.17 1.21
CA ASP A 133 0.04 -7.39 2.48
C ASP A 133 0.50 -8.70 3.15
N GLN A 134 0.66 -9.76 2.35
CA GLN A 134 1.17 -11.05 2.84
C GLN A 134 2.62 -10.96 3.33
N THR A 135 3.52 -10.38 2.52
CA THR A 135 4.94 -10.29 2.88
C THR A 135 5.18 -9.36 4.07
N GLU A 136 4.35 -8.32 4.23
CA GLU A 136 4.37 -7.43 5.40
C GLU A 136 3.92 -8.18 6.67
N ALA A 137 2.85 -8.98 6.60
CA ALA A 137 2.39 -9.80 7.71
C ALA A 137 3.46 -10.82 8.15
N GLU A 138 4.13 -11.47 7.19
CA GLU A 138 5.23 -12.40 7.46
C GLU A 138 6.44 -11.71 8.09
N LEU A 139 6.80 -10.52 7.61
CA LEU A 139 7.87 -9.70 8.18
C LEU A 139 7.53 -9.28 9.62
N ASN A 140 6.30 -8.80 9.85
CA ASN A 140 5.84 -8.39 11.18
C ASN A 140 5.89 -9.55 12.18
N THR A 141 5.53 -10.77 11.76
CA THR A 141 5.65 -11.97 12.58
C THR A 141 7.11 -12.19 13.01
N LYS A 142 8.08 -12.06 12.09
CA LYS A 142 9.50 -12.21 12.41
C LYS A 142 10.06 -11.08 13.28
N LEU A 143 9.53 -9.87 13.15
CA LEU A 143 9.87 -8.75 14.03
C LEU A 143 9.39 -8.99 15.46
N ILE A 144 8.18 -9.51 15.64
CA ILE A 144 7.64 -9.89 16.96
C ILE A 144 8.48 -11.02 17.59
N GLU A 145 8.85 -12.06 16.81
CA GLU A 145 9.73 -13.13 17.28
C GLU A 145 11.08 -12.57 17.76
N ARG A 146 11.69 -11.66 17.00
CA ARG A 146 12.93 -10.98 17.38
C ARG A 146 12.76 -10.21 18.68
N ASP A 147 11.70 -9.41 18.79
CA ASP A 147 11.45 -8.57 19.95
C ASP A 147 11.21 -9.40 21.21
N ASN A 148 10.54 -10.54 21.10
CA ASN A 148 10.38 -11.49 22.20
C ASN A 148 11.73 -12.05 22.68
N ILE A 149 12.64 -12.40 21.75
CA ILE A 149 13.98 -12.89 22.11
C ILE A 149 14.80 -11.80 22.81
N LEU A 150 14.69 -10.56 22.38
CA LEU A 150 15.49 -9.46 22.90
C LEU A 150 14.91 -8.88 24.20
N TYR A 151 13.59 -8.72 24.29
CA TYR A 151 12.95 -7.85 25.28
C TYR A 151 11.88 -8.54 26.13
N ALA A 152 11.60 -9.84 25.96
CA ALA A 152 10.63 -10.52 26.82
C ALA A 152 10.98 -10.36 28.30
N ASP A 153 9.99 -10.04 29.12
CA ASP A 153 10.21 -9.80 30.54
C ASP A 153 10.76 -11.05 31.25
N GLY A 154 11.82 -10.88 32.01
CA GLY A 154 12.51 -11.93 32.79
C GLY A 154 13.32 -12.93 31.94
N THR A 155 13.00 -13.15 30.67
CA THR A 155 13.62 -14.18 29.80
C THR A 155 14.34 -13.62 28.58
N GLY A 156 14.04 -12.40 28.18
CA GLY A 156 14.69 -11.74 27.06
C GLY A 156 16.16 -11.41 27.35
N LEU A 157 16.96 -11.35 26.30
CA LEU A 157 18.40 -11.07 26.40
C LEU A 157 18.69 -9.80 27.21
N TYR A 158 17.89 -8.75 27.01
CA TYR A 158 18.01 -7.49 27.75
C TYR A 158 17.78 -7.70 29.25
N SER A 159 16.73 -8.41 29.66
CA SER A 159 16.42 -8.70 31.06
C SER A 159 17.53 -9.53 31.70
N ILE A 160 18.05 -10.54 30.99
CA ILE A 160 19.17 -11.38 31.46
C ILE A 160 20.43 -10.52 31.65
N ALA A 161 20.77 -9.68 30.65
CA ALA A 161 21.93 -8.79 30.75
C ALA A 161 21.82 -7.84 31.94
N GLN A 162 20.64 -7.25 32.19
CA GLN A 162 20.42 -6.40 33.38
C GLN A 162 20.59 -7.18 34.69
N ASN A 163 20.11 -8.43 34.76
CA ASN A 163 20.28 -9.26 35.94
C ASN A 163 21.73 -9.64 36.15
N VAL A 164 22.49 -9.99 35.12
CA VAL A 164 23.94 -10.22 35.21
C VAL A 164 24.64 -8.97 35.72
N LYS A 165 24.33 -7.79 35.18
CA LYS A 165 24.91 -6.54 35.64
C LYS A 165 24.62 -6.26 37.11
N LYS A 166 23.39 -6.49 37.60
CA LYS A 166 23.03 -6.37 39.03
C LYS A 166 23.79 -7.37 39.87
N TYR A 167 23.95 -8.61 39.40
CA TYR A 167 24.69 -9.65 40.11
C TYR A 167 26.18 -9.29 40.28
N VAL A 168 26.84 -8.87 39.17
CA VAL A 168 28.24 -8.42 39.21
C VAL A 168 28.40 -7.23 40.18
N LYS A 169 27.49 -6.26 40.13
CA LYS A 169 27.48 -5.14 41.08
C LYS A 169 27.37 -5.59 42.55
N SER A 170 26.57 -6.64 42.82
CA SER A 170 26.41 -7.14 44.20
C SER A 170 27.66 -7.85 44.71
N LEU A 171 28.43 -8.48 43.83
CA LEU A 171 29.66 -9.21 44.22
C LEU A 171 30.88 -8.29 44.36
N TYR A 172 31.06 -7.37 43.40
CA TYR A 172 32.32 -6.61 43.27
C TYR A 172 32.17 -5.12 43.61
N GLY A 173 30.94 -4.63 43.74
CA GLY A 173 30.64 -3.22 44.00
C GLY A 173 30.54 -2.38 42.73
N ALA A 174 29.93 -1.19 42.87
CA ALA A 174 29.61 -0.30 41.73
C ALA A 174 30.84 0.40 41.13
N THR A 175 31.96 0.42 41.80
CA THR A 175 33.20 1.10 41.37
C THR A 175 34.27 0.13 40.88
N SER A 176 33.98 -1.17 40.83
CA SER A 176 34.94 -2.19 40.44
C SER A 176 35.17 -2.24 38.94
N PRO A 177 36.37 -2.64 38.48
CA PRO A 177 36.64 -2.87 37.06
C PRO A 177 35.71 -3.92 36.42
N GLU A 178 35.35 -4.96 37.18
CA GLU A 178 34.45 -6.04 36.77
C GLU A 178 33.05 -5.49 36.44
N TYR A 179 32.54 -4.57 37.27
CA TYR A 179 31.24 -3.93 36.98
C TYR A 179 31.30 -2.95 35.81
N ALA A 180 32.42 -2.27 35.61
CA ALA A 180 32.60 -1.35 34.51
C ALA A 180 32.64 -2.04 33.11
N ASN A 181 33.03 -3.33 33.08
CA ASN A 181 33.18 -4.14 31.87
C ASN A 181 31.91 -4.92 31.49
N VAL A 182 30.83 -4.84 32.29
CA VAL A 182 29.54 -5.49 32.06
C VAL A 182 28.44 -4.43 31.79
#